data_98f56f60c9d89c27c6568064518b62d6
#
_entry.id   98f56f60c9d89c27c6568064518b62d6
#
_cell.length_a   1.000
_cell.length_b   1.000
_cell.length_c   1.000
_cell.angle_alpha   90.00
_cell.angle_beta   90.00
_cell.angle_gamma   90.00
#
_symmetry.space_group_name_H-M   'P 1'
#
loop_
_entity.id
_entity.type
_entity.pdbx_description
1 polymer ?
#
loop_
_entity_poly.entity_id
_entity_poly.type
_entity_poly.pdbx_seq_one_letter_code
_entity_poly.pdbx_strand_id
1 'polypeptide(L)'
;MPDAAPLPELIADYGCDTTEGPLWHEDEQALYWVDIPVGHLFRYDPATGVHARVLEAGEIGGYTIEADGALILFGDRGSVRRWDGTTLSTLVDHLPEEAGSRFNDVIADPEGRVYAGTMPDGDRPGRLWRFDPDGSRHVALADAGLSNGMGFSPDLTLLYHTDSDRGTITRHPYDRASGALGPGEVIVRVPAEEGVPDGLAVDTAGTLWSARWDGGALFHYDADGALLGSVPFPARKVASITFGGPDHRDAYVTLAGGLDKASEGPGAGALYRVRLGAQGRAAFRSRLGG
;
A
#
# COMPACT_ATOMS: atom_id res chain seq x y z
N MET A 1 29.76 -18.66 -0.04
CA MET A 1 29.79 -17.19 0.11
C MET A 1 28.37 -16.80 0.41
N PRO A 2 28.07 -15.95 1.37
CA PRO A 2 26.72 -15.42 1.46
C PRO A 2 26.44 -14.72 0.13
N ASP A 3 25.28 -15.01 -0.48
CA ASP A 3 24.83 -14.32 -1.68
C ASP A 3 24.84 -12.81 -1.41
N ALA A 4 25.37 -12.03 -2.38
CA ALA A 4 25.36 -10.58 -2.26
C ALA A 4 23.91 -10.12 -2.08
N ALA A 5 23.67 -9.16 -1.18
CA ALA A 5 22.36 -8.59 -0.98
C ALA A 5 21.78 -8.14 -2.34
N PRO A 6 20.50 -8.41 -2.60
CA PRO A 6 19.89 -8.03 -3.87
C PRO A 6 19.96 -6.51 -4.04
N LEU A 7 20.40 -6.04 -5.21
CA LEU A 7 20.52 -4.62 -5.51
C LEU A 7 19.21 -4.10 -6.13
N PRO A 8 18.61 -3.04 -5.58
CA PRO A 8 17.47 -2.39 -6.19
C PRO A 8 17.79 -1.78 -7.56
N GLU A 9 16.95 -2.05 -8.55
CA GLU A 9 17.01 -1.50 -9.91
C GLU A 9 16.04 -0.32 -10.02
N LEU A 10 16.51 0.84 -10.47
CA LEU A 10 15.65 1.99 -10.77
C LEU A 10 14.82 1.70 -12.01
N ILE A 11 13.49 1.77 -11.90
CA ILE A 11 12.55 1.53 -13.01
C ILE A 11 12.07 2.84 -13.60
N ALA A 12 11.62 3.78 -12.77
CA ALA A 12 11.09 5.07 -13.23
C ALA A 12 11.35 6.15 -12.17
N ASP A 13 11.78 7.32 -12.61
CA ASP A 13 11.96 8.51 -11.77
C ASP A 13 11.18 9.69 -12.37
N TYR A 14 10.02 9.97 -11.79
CA TYR A 14 9.21 11.14 -12.14
C TYR A 14 9.40 12.30 -11.14
N GLY A 15 10.21 12.09 -10.13
CA GLY A 15 10.44 13.06 -9.08
C GLY A 15 9.20 13.36 -8.26
N CYS A 16 8.40 12.33 -8.00
CA CYS A 16 7.16 12.45 -7.23
C CYS A 16 7.39 12.94 -5.80
N ASP A 17 6.43 13.66 -5.25
CA ASP A 17 6.48 14.09 -3.84
C ASP A 17 6.20 12.90 -2.92
N THR A 18 5.15 12.12 -3.20
CA THR A 18 4.77 10.96 -2.40
C THR A 18 4.44 9.79 -3.33
N THR A 19 5.51 9.10 -3.79
CA THR A 19 5.39 7.89 -4.61
C THR A 19 4.88 6.76 -3.74
N GLU A 20 3.68 6.23 -4.05
CA GLU A 20 2.98 5.29 -3.19
C GLU A 20 2.15 4.25 -3.94
N GLY A 21 1.58 3.31 -3.16
CA GLY A 21 0.58 2.35 -3.58
C GLY A 21 0.99 1.50 -4.78
N PRO A 22 2.21 0.91 -4.83
CA PRO A 22 2.55 0.04 -5.93
C PRO A 22 1.60 -1.17 -5.93
N LEU A 23 1.00 -1.47 -7.10
CA LEU A 23 0.03 -2.56 -7.22
C LEU A 23 0.18 -3.25 -8.58
N TRP A 24 0.34 -4.58 -8.55
CA TRP A 24 0.46 -5.39 -9.74
C TRP A 24 -0.91 -5.77 -10.30
N HIS A 25 -1.15 -5.39 -11.56
CA HIS A 25 -2.38 -5.72 -12.26
C HIS A 25 -2.19 -7.02 -13.07
N GLU A 26 -2.77 -8.11 -12.56
CA GLU A 26 -2.55 -9.46 -13.07
C GLU A 26 -2.97 -9.64 -14.53
N ASP A 27 -4.15 -9.13 -14.91
CA ASP A 27 -4.66 -9.30 -16.28
C ASP A 27 -3.86 -8.51 -17.31
N GLU A 28 -3.33 -7.34 -16.90
CA GLU A 28 -2.53 -6.48 -17.75
C GLU A 28 -1.03 -6.80 -17.72
N GLN A 29 -0.59 -7.64 -16.78
CA GLN A 29 0.82 -7.90 -16.48
C GLN A 29 1.62 -6.58 -16.36
N ALA A 30 1.06 -5.62 -15.63
CA ALA A 30 1.58 -4.27 -15.47
C ALA A 30 1.56 -3.83 -14.02
N LEU A 31 2.49 -2.96 -13.66
CA LEU A 31 2.51 -2.31 -12.36
C LEU A 31 1.87 -0.92 -12.44
N TYR A 32 1.08 -0.59 -11.44
CA TYR A 32 0.59 0.77 -11.22
C TYR A 32 1.19 1.35 -9.93
N TRP A 33 1.31 2.68 -9.84
CA TRP A 33 1.67 3.42 -8.64
C TRP A 33 1.16 4.86 -8.74
N VAL A 34 1.15 5.59 -7.62
CA VAL A 34 0.65 6.96 -7.55
C VAL A 34 1.70 7.95 -7.05
N ASP A 35 1.49 9.23 -7.38
CA ASP A 35 1.95 10.37 -6.61
C ASP A 35 0.75 10.98 -5.91
N ILE A 36 0.64 10.76 -4.61
CA ILE A 36 -0.59 11.01 -3.83
C ILE A 36 -1.07 12.46 -3.95
N PRO A 37 -0.26 13.51 -3.63
CA PRO A 37 -0.78 14.88 -3.49
C PRO A 37 -1.35 15.47 -4.79
N VAL A 38 -0.75 15.07 -5.89
CA VAL A 38 -1.16 15.57 -7.24
C VAL A 38 -2.10 14.61 -7.96
N GLY A 39 -2.32 13.41 -7.40
CA GLY A 39 -3.21 12.40 -7.96
C GLY A 39 -2.78 11.90 -9.33
N HIS A 40 -1.47 11.80 -9.55
CA HIS A 40 -0.95 11.17 -10.74
C HIS A 40 -0.93 9.65 -10.56
N LEU A 41 -1.55 8.93 -11.47
CA LEU A 41 -1.45 7.47 -11.56
C LEU A 41 -0.50 7.13 -12.71
N PHE A 42 0.45 6.26 -12.43
CA PHE A 42 1.43 5.78 -13.40
C PHE A 42 1.23 4.31 -13.68
N ARG A 43 1.68 3.87 -14.85
CA ARG A 43 1.68 2.46 -15.28
C ARG A 43 3.05 2.10 -15.86
N TYR A 44 3.54 0.93 -15.52
CA TYR A 44 4.78 0.33 -16.05
C TYR A 44 4.48 -1.05 -16.63
N ASP A 45 4.96 -1.28 -17.84
CA ASP A 45 4.92 -2.57 -18.54
C ASP A 45 6.33 -3.20 -18.54
N PRO A 46 6.57 -4.22 -17.73
CA PRO A 46 7.89 -4.87 -17.65
C PRO A 46 8.33 -5.58 -18.93
N ALA A 47 7.39 -6.00 -19.79
CA ALA A 47 7.72 -6.70 -21.04
C ALA A 47 8.34 -5.76 -22.07
N THR A 48 7.94 -4.48 -22.04
CA THR A 48 8.45 -3.45 -22.98
C THR A 48 9.42 -2.47 -22.33
N GLY A 49 9.42 -2.39 -20.98
CA GLY A 49 10.15 -1.37 -20.23
C GLY A 49 9.48 0.02 -20.27
N VAL A 50 8.33 0.15 -20.90
CA VAL A 50 7.63 1.43 -21.05
C VAL A 50 6.88 1.78 -19.77
N HIS A 51 7.04 3.03 -19.33
CA HIS A 51 6.27 3.60 -18.22
C HIS A 51 5.72 4.97 -18.58
N ALA A 52 4.53 5.30 -18.09
CA ALA A 52 3.86 6.56 -18.35
C ALA A 52 2.89 6.94 -17.24
N ARG A 53 2.62 8.26 -17.10
CA ARG A 53 1.44 8.72 -16.37
C ARG A 53 0.21 8.43 -17.22
N VAL A 54 -0.79 7.75 -16.64
CA VAL A 54 -2.01 7.31 -17.35
C VAL A 54 -3.26 8.03 -16.87
N LEU A 55 -3.23 8.68 -15.70
CA LEU A 55 -4.36 9.45 -15.16
C LEU A 55 -3.84 10.61 -14.30
N GLU A 56 -4.62 11.68 -14.26
CA GLU A 56 -4.53 12.79 -13.31
C GLU A 56 -5.95 13.03 -12.77
N ALA A 57 -6.17 12.79 -11.48
CA ALA A 57 -7.50 12.69 -10.91
C ALA A 57 -7.69 13.43 -9.58
N GLY A 58 -6.78 14.36 -9.22
CA GLY A 58 -6.74 14.90 -7.87
C GLY A 58 -6.28 13.82 -6.86
N GLU A 59 -6.15 14.15 -5.61
CA GLU A 59 -5.51 13.30 -4.60
C GLU A 59 -6.00 11.84 -4.62
N ILE A 60 -5.07 10.89 -4.69
CA ILE A 60 -5.30 9.45 -4.66
C ILE A 60 -4.43 8.88 -3.55
N GLY A 61 -5.01 8.54 -2.40
CA GLY A 61 -4.29 7.95 -1.29
C GLY A 61 -3.95 6.48 -1.53
N GLY A 62 -4.88 5.72 -2.11
CA GLY A 62 -4.69 4.33 -2.45
C GLY A 62 -5.73 3.86 -3.45
N TYR A 63 -5.59 2.64 -3.95
CA TYR A 63 -6.54 2.09 -4.93
C TYR A 63 -6.51 0.56 -4.92
N THR A 64 -7.59 -0.05 -5.40
CA THR A 64 -7.71 -1.50 -5.62
C THR A 64 -8.05 -1.80 -7.06
N ILE A 65 -7.84 -3.05 -7.46
CA ILE A 65 -8.27 -3.56 -8.77
C ILE A 65 -9.64 -4.19 -8.60
N GLU A 66 -10.62 -3.73 -9.38
CA GLU A 66 -11.98 -4.25 -9.39
C GLU A 66 -12.06 -5.62 -10.08
N ALA A 67 -13.14 -6.37 -9.86
CA ALA A 67 -13.33 -7.68 -10.43
C ALA A 67 -13.30 -7.69 -11.98
N ASP A 68 -13.68 -6.59 -12.61
CA ASP A 68 -13.66 -6.39 -14.07
C ASP A 68 -12.37 -5.76 -14.62
N GLY A 69 -11.39 -5.53 -13.74
CA GLY A 69 -10.09 -4.93 -14.10
C GLY A 69 -10.02 -3.41 -13.99
N ALA A 70 -11.10 -2.71 -13.71
CA ALA A 70 -11.04 -1.27 -13.41
C ALA A 70 -10.29 -1.00 -12.11
N LEU A 71 -9.90 0.26 -11.87
CA LEU A 71 -9.32 0.68 -10.60
C LEU A 71 -10.35 1.44 -9.77
N ILE A 72 -10.44 1.11 -8.48
CA ILE A 72 -11.22 1.86 -7.50
C ILE A 72 -10.26 2.73 -6.71
N LEU A 73 -10.37 4.05 -6.88
CA LEU A 73 -9.46 5.07 -6.33
C LEU A 73 -10.07 5.68 -5.06
N PHE A 74 -9.31 5.70 -4.00
CA PHE A 74 -9.66 6.27 -2.71
C PHE A 74 -8.90 7.58 -2.49
N GLY A 75 -9.60 8.69 -2.32
CA GLY A 75 -9.02 10.03 -2.35
C GLY A 75 -9.30 10.88 -1.12
N ASP A 76 -9.27 12.18 -1.33
CA ASP A 76 -9.53 13.20 -0.32
C ASP A 76 -10.97 13.16 0.19
N ARG A 77 -11.18 13.63 1.43
CA ARG A 77 -12.50 13.79 2.05
C ARG A 77 -13.37 12.53 2.04
N GLY A 78 -12.74 11.34 1.97
CA GLY A 78 -13.45 10.07 1.88
C GLY A 78 -14.07 9.79 0.51
N SER A 79 -13.59 10.41 -0.57
CA SER A 79 -14.08 10.17 -1.92
C SER A 79 -13.66 8.81 -2.45
N VAL A 80 -14.53 8.15 -3.23
CA VAL A 80 -14.22 6.91 -3.94
C VAL A 80 -14.66 7.03 -5.39
N ARG A 81 -13.75 6.73 -6.31
CA ARG A 81 -13.96 6.87 -7.75
C ARG A 81 -13.58 5.59 -8.47
N ARG A 82 -14.16 5.33 -9.62
CA ARG A 82 -13.84 4.20 -10.49
C ARG A 82 -13.26 4.69 -11.81
N TRP A 83 -12.12 4.13 -12.19
CA TRP A 83 -11.48 4.40 -13.48
C TRP A 83 -11.34 3.10 -14.28
N ASP A 84 -11.90 3.08 -15.50
CA ASP A 84 -11.93 1.91 -16.39
C ASP A 84 -10.84 1.94 -17.48
N GLY A 85 -9.82 2.79 -17.32
CA GLY A 85 -8.77 3.03 -18.31
C GLY A 85 -9.06 4.22 -19.21
N THR A 86 -10.31 4.71 -19.27
CA THR A 86 -10.74 5.83 -20.10
C THR A 86 -11.62 6.83 -19.35
N THR A 87 -12.57 6.33 -18.58
CA THR A 87 -13.59 7.12 -17.89
C THR A 87 -13.39 7.08 -16.38
N LEU A 88 -13.39 8.25 -15.76
CA LEU A 88 -13.40 8.40 -14.31
C LEU A 88 -14.83 8.71 -13.84
N SER A 89 -15.40 7.86 -13.01
CA SER A 89 -16.74 8.03 -12.44
C SER A 89 -16.69 8.03 -10.91
N THR A 90 -17.66 8.71 -10.28
CA THR A 90 -17.74 8.82 -8.82
C THR A 90 -18.66 7.73 -8.26
N LEU A 91 -18.16 6.95 -7.31
CA LEU A 91 -18.95 6.00 -6.53
C LEU A 91 -19.41 6.62 -5.19
N VAL A 92 -18.49 7.33 -4.52
CA VAL A 92 -18.77 8.09 -3.29
C VAL A 92 -18.16 9.48 -3.46
N ASP A 93 -18.98 10.53 -3.38
CA ASP A 93 -18.51 11.90 -3.52
C ASP A 93 -17.63 12.30 -2.33
N HIS A 94 -18.12 12.05 -1.11
CA HIS A 94 -17.36 12.27 0.12
C HIS A 94 -17.99 11.50 1.30
N LEU A 95 -17.22 11.35 2.37
CA LEU A 95 -17.70 10.92 3.68
C LEU A 95 -17.67 12.13 4.62
N PRO A 96 -18.82 12.59 5.17
CA PRO A 96 -18.84 13.73 6.10
C PRO A 96 -17.89 13.57 7.29
N GLU A 97 -17.73 12.32 7.75
CA GLU A 97 -16.83 11.96 8.85
C GLU A 97 -15.35 12.14 8.52
N GLU A 98 -15.00 12.24 7.23
CA GLU A 98 -13.63 12.38 6.73
C GLU A 98 -13.39 13.72 6.00
N ALA A 99 -14.23 14.74 6.28
CA ALA A 99 -14.18 16.03 5.58
C ALA A 99 -12.84 16.76 5.71
N GLY A 100 -12.06 16.53 6.77
CA GLY A 100 -10.73 17.10 6.99
C GLY A 100 -9.58 16.08 6.79
N SER A 101 -9.87 14.91 6.23
CA SER A 101 -8.91 13.84 6.06
C SER A 101 -8.90 13.34 4.60
N ARG A 102 -8.05 12.39 4.30
CA ARG A 102 -8.05 11.60 3.07
C ARG A 102 -7.85 10.13 3.38
N PHE A 103 -8.20 9.28 2.42
CA PHE A 103 -7.72 7.91 2.46
C PHE A 103 -6.20 7.85 2.28
N ASN A 104 -5.62 6.80 2.83
CA ASN A 104 -4.22 6.41 2.69
C ASN A 104 -4.17 4.99 2.13
N ASP A 105 -3.46 4.04 2.75
CA ASP A 105 -3.40 2.68 2.24
C ASP A 105 -4.76 1.97 2.24
N VAL A 106 -4.95 1.16 1.20
CA VAL A 106 -6.16 0.37 1.01
C VAL A 106 -5.81 -1.06 0.58
N ILE A 107 -6.64 -2.01 0.96
CA ILE A 107 -6.49 -3.41 0.55
C ILE A 107 -7.86 -4.06 0.31
N ALA A 108 -8.00 -4.80 -0.80
CA ALA A 108 -9.16 -5.65 -1.02
C ALA A 108 -9.00 -6.99 -0.29
N ASP A 109 -10.12 -7.57 0.16
CA ASP A 109 -10.17 -8.91 0.72
C ASP A 109 -10.63 -9.95 -0.31
N PRO A 110 -10.52 -11.27 0.00
CA PRO A 110 -10.95 -12.33 -0.93
C PRO A 110 -12.43 -12.30 -1.31
N GLU A 111 -13.27 -11.65 -0.50
CA GLU A 111 -14.72 -11.56 -0.72
C GLU A 111 -15.11 -10.29 -1.49
N GLY A 112 -14.13 -9.44 -1.85
CA GLY A 112 -14.33 -8.22 -2.64
C GLY A 112 -14.63 -6.98 -1.81
N ARG A 113 -14.52 -7.05 -0.49
CA ARG A 113 -14.57 -5.89 0.39
C ARG A 113 -13.26 -5.11 0.30
N VAL A 114 -13.27 -3.83 0.65
CA VAL A 114 -12.06 -3.02 0.74
C VAL A 114 -11.93 -2.45 2.14
N TYR A 115 -10.77 -2.66 2.74
CA TYR A 115 -10.33 -1.94 3.94
C TYR A 115 -9.55 -0.71 3.48
N ALA A 116 -9.99 0.46 3.92
CA ALA A 116 -9.44 1.75 3.52
C ALA A 116 -9.09 2.58 4.75
N GLY A 117 -7.81 2.79 4.96
CA GLY A 117 -7.29 3.58 6.06
C GLY A 117 -7.37 5.06 5.78
N THR A 118 -7.53 5.90 6.81
CA THR A 118 -7.51 7.36 6.68
C THR A 118 -6.36 7.97 7.46
N MET A 119 -5.98 9.18 7.04
CA MET A 119 -5.08 10.05 7.79
C MET A 119 -5.76 10.58 9.05
N PRO A 120 -5.00 10.93 10.11
CA PRO A 120 -5.52 11.70 11.22
C PRO A 120 -6.07 13.06 10.77
N ASP A 121 -7.00 13.62 11.55
CA ASP A 121 -7.58 14.95 11.34
C ASP A 121 -7.60 15.71 12.68
N GLY A 122 -6.64 16.62 12.86
CA GLY A 122 -6.39 17.27 14.15
C GLY A 122 -6.06 16.24 15.23
N ASP A 123 -6.82 16.28 16.35
CA ASP A 123 -6.65 15.33 17.45
C ASP A 123 -7.36 13.98 17.20
N ARG A 124 -8.12 13.85 16.12
CA ARG A 124 -8.81 12.61 15.77
C ARG A 124 -7.85 11.67 15.05
N PRO A 125 -7.64 10.45 15.57
CA PRO A 125 -6.86 9.45 14.84
C PRO A 125 -7.56 9.07 13.52
N GLY A 126 -6.79 8.58 12.58
CA GLY A 126 -7.34 7.95 11.39
C GLY A 126 -8.19 6.74 11.74
N ARG A 127 -9.01 6.34 10.81
CA ARG A 127 -9.89 5.18 10.91
C ARG A 127 -9.52 4.15 9.86
N LEU A 128 -9.90 2.90 10.10
CA LEU A 128 -9.97 1.89 9.07
C LEU A 128 -11.43 1.65 8.72
N TRP A 129 -11.81 2.10 7.53
CA TRP A 129 -13.12 1.85 6.95
C TRP A 129 -13.15 0.48 6.25
N ARG A 130 -14.32 -0.15 6.21
CA ARG A 130 -14.62 -1.28 5.35
C ARG A 130 -15.76 -0.93 4.41
N PHE A 131 -15.55 -1.13 3.13
CA PHE A 131 -16.54 -0.99 2.07
C PHE A 131 -16.94 -2.38 1.61
N ASP A 132 -18.22 -2.67 1.61
CA ASP A 132 -18.79 -3.97 1.24
C ASP A 132 -19.36 -3.95 -0.19
N PRO A 133 -19.41 -5.09 -0.89
CA PRO A 133 -19.92 -5.20 -2.27
C PRO A 133 -21.39 -4.78 -2.43
N ASP A 134 -22.18 -4.77 -1.37
CA ASP A 134 -23.57 -4.30 -1.37
C ASP A 134 -23.72 -2.77 -1.23
N GLY A 135 -22.58 -2.05 -1.22
CA GLY A 135 -22.51 -0.61 -1.06
C GLY A 135 -22.55 -0.11 0.39
N SER A 136 -22.67 -1.01 1.36
CA SER A 136 -22.58 -0.64 2.77
C SER A 136 -21.15 -0.30 3.19
N ARG A 137 -21.03 0.53 4.24
CA ARG A 137 -19.75 1.01 4.77
C ARG A 137 -19.76 0.95 6.28
N HIS A 138 -18.64 0.51 6.84
CA HIS A 138 -18.49 0.29 8.28
C HIS A 138 -17.13 0.81 8.75
N VAL A 139 -17.05 1.32 9.95
CA VAL A 139 -15.78 1.58 10.62
C VAL A 139 -15.30 0.27 11.23
N ALA A 140 -14.26 -0.33 10.63
CA ALA A 140 -13.65 -1.55 11.11
C ALA A 140 -12.75 -1.30 12.34
N LEU A 141 -11.98 -0.20 12.34
CA LEU A 141 -11.22 0.29 13.48
C LEU A 141 -11.47 1.79 13.64
N ALA A 142 -11.99 2.20 14.81
CA ALA A 142 -12.28 3.60 15.08
C ALA A 142 -11.02 4.43 15.43
N ASP A 143 -9.96 3.76 15.82
CA ASP A 143 -8.64 4.32 16.14
C ASP A 143 -7.57 3.47 15.44
N ALA A 144 -7.21 3.88 14.24
CA ALA A 144 -6.18 3.26 13.41
C ALA A 144 -4.87 4.09 13.36
N GLY A 145 -4.77 5.17 14.16
CA GLY A 145 -3.63 6.09 14.13
C GLY A 145 -3.46 6.76 12.76
N LEU A 146 -2.27 6.76 12.21
CA LEU A 146 -2.02 6.98 10.79
C LEU A 146 -2.04 5.62 10.11
N SER A 147 -3.21 5.26 9.54
CA SER A 147 -3.40 3.95 8.92
C SER A 147 -2.57 3.82 7.65
N ASN A 148 -1.74 2.78 7.62
CA ASN A 148 -0.81 2.55 6.53
C ASN A 148 -0.81 1.05 6.12
N GLY A 149 0.30 0.50 5.65
CA GLY A 149 0.43 -0.80 5.04
C GLY A 149 -0.38 -1.92 5.66
N MET A 150 -1.03 -2.72 4.84
CA MET A 150 -1.87 -3.84 5.25
C MET A 150 -1.56 -5.10 4.46
N GLY A 151 -1.80 -6.26 5.08
CA GLY A 151 -1.64 -7.54 4.41
C GLY A 151 -2.37 -8.67 5.13
N PHE A 152 -2.91 -9.62 4.37
CA PHE A 152 -3.54 -10.81 4.93
C PHE A 152 -2.53 -11.96 5.08
N SER A 153 -2.63 -12.74 6.15
CA SER A 153 -1.88 -13.98 6.28
C SER A 153 -2.21 -14.97 5.15
N PRO A 154 -1.31 -15.91 4.80
CA PRO A 154 -1.56 -16.86 3.72
C PRO A 154 -2.81 -17.72 3.90
N ASP A 155 -3.16 -18.05 5.13
CA ASP A 155 -4.35 -18.81 5.51
C ASP A 155 -5.63 -17.96 5.64
N LEU A 156 -5.49 -16.62 5.47
CA LEU A 156 -6.60 -15.67 5.53
C LEU A 156 -7.33 -15.65 6.88
N THR A 157 -6.60 -15.86 7.97
CA THR A 157 -7.13 -15.78 9.34
C THR A 157 -6.72 -14.52 10.07
N LEU A 158 -5.73 -13.79 9.54
CA LEU A 158 -5.19 -12.56 10.12
C LEU A 158 -5.14 -11.43 9.08
N LEU A 159 -5.40 -10.20 9.53
CA LEU A 159 -5.01 -8.96 8.85
C LEU A 159 -3.90 -8.29 9.66
N TYR A 160 -2.78 -8.00 9.01
CA TYR A 160 -1.72 -7.15 9.54
C TYR A 160 -2.01 -5.71 9.15
N HIS A 161 -1.82 -4.78 10.08
CA HIS A 161 -2.07 -3.35 9.90
C HIS A 161 -0.94 -2.52 10.51
N THR A 162 -0.44 -1.56 9.76
CA THR A 162 0.57 -0.60 10.18
C THR A 162 -0.08 0.67 10.70
N ASP A 163 0.33 1.10 11.90
CA ASP A 163 0.05 2.41 12.46
C ASP A 163 1.36 3.19 12.51
N SER A 164 1.51 4.14 11.61
CA SER A 164 2.73 4.94 11.47
C SER A 164 2.94 5.90 12.63
N ASP A 165 1.87 6.50 13.18
CA ASP A 165 1.96 7.43 14.30
C ASP A 165 2.49 6.75 15.57
N ARG A 166 2.08 5.48 15.79
CA ARG A 166 2.51 4.69 16.95
C ARG A 166 3.76 3.87 16.69
N GLY A 167 4.23 3.85 15.43
CA GLY A 167 5.37 3.04 15.04
C GLY A 167 5.13 1.55 15.24
N THR A 168 3.93 1.03 14.92
CA THR A 168 3.57 -0.35 15.22
C THR A 168 3.04 -1.11 14.00
N ILE A 169 3.27 -2.44 14.00
CA ILE A 169 2.54 -3.38 13.17
C ILE A 169 1.71 -4.25 14.11
N THR A 170 0.40 -4.30 13.85
CA THR A 170 -0.59 -5.02 14.66
C THR A 170 -1.21 -6.12 13.81
N ARG A 171 -1.36 -7.33 14.36
CA ARG A 171 -2.16 -8.39 13.75
C ARG A 171 -3.55 -8.45 14.37
N HIS A 172 -4.56 -8.56 13.53
CA HIS A 172 -5.97 -8.69 13.91
C HIS A 172 -6.50 -10.05 13.44
N PRO A 173 -7.17 -10.82 14.29
CA PRO A 173 -7.99 -11.94 13.81
C PRO A 173 -8.97 -11.43 12.74
N TYR A 174 -9.04 -12.13 11.62
CA TYR A 174 -9.89 -11.78 10.50
C TYR A 174 -10.93 -12.88 10.27
N ASP A 175 -12.20 -12.52 10.38
CA ASP A 175 -13.31 -13.42 10.02
C ASP A 175 -13.66 -13.21 8.54
N ARG A 176 -13.24 -14.13 7.70
CA ARG A 176 -13.46 -14.07 6.27
C ARG A 176 -14.95 -14.00 5.89
N ALA A 177 -15.83 -14.67 6.63
CA ALA A 177 -17.27 -14.72 6.30
C ALA A 177 -17.95 -13.36 6.49
N SER A 178 -17.68 -12.70 7.61
CA SER A 178 -18.28 -11.41 7.97
C SER A 178 -17.42 -10.20 7.61
N GLY A 179 -16.11 -10.38 7.38
CA GLY A 179 -15.14 -9.29 7.25
C GLY A 179 -14.86 -8.57 8.58
N ALA A 180 -15.21 -9.15 9.72
CA ALA A 180 -14.93 -8.54 11.01
C ALA A 180 -13.47 -8.73 11.42
N LEU A 181 -12.92 -7.70 12.08
CA LEU A 181 -11.61 -7.74 12.71
C LEU A 181 -11.76 -7.94 14.22
N GLY A 182 -11.04 -8.91 14.76
CA GLY A 182 -10.93 -9.13 16.18
C GLY A 182 -9.95 -8.16 16.88
N PRO A 183 -9.80 -8.27 18.21
CA PRO A 183 -8.85 -7.46 18.96
C PRO A 183 -7.43 -7.59 18.42
N GLY A 184 -6.76 -6.44 18.22
CA GLY A 184 -5.40 -6.38 17.69
C GLY A 184 -4.35 -6.76 18.72
N GLU A 185 -3.29 -7.42 18.26
CA GLU A 185 -2.05 -7.69 19.00
C GLU A 185 -0.89 -7.01 18.29
N VAL A 186 -0.18 -6.11 18.99
CA VAL A 186 1.02 -5.47 18.46
C VAL A 186 2.16 -6.49 18.44
N ILE A 187 2.64 -6.83 17.23
CA ILE A 187 3.74 -7.78 17.02
C ILE A 187 5.07 -7.11 16.73
N VAL A 188 5.06 -5.87 16.18
CA VAL A 188 6.28 -5.08 15.98
C VAL A 188 6.10 -3.71 16.60
N ARG A 189 7.12 -3.26 17.32
CA ARG A 189 7.31 -1.86 17.72
C ARG A 189 8.60 -1.36 17.09
N VAL A 190 8.47 -0.42 16.17
CA VAL A 190 9.60 0.10 15.42
C VAL A 190 10.37 1.11 16.28
N PRO A 191 11.68 0.91 16.49
CA PRO A 191 12.53 1.92 17.13
C PRO A 191 12.56 3.21 16.30
N ALA A 192 12.56 4.37 16.95
CA ALA A 192 12.52 5.66 16.27
C ALA A 192 13.71 5.89 15.33
N GLU A 193 14.86 5.31 15.61
CA GLU A 193 16.06 5.36 14.77
C GLU A 193 15.94 4.55 13.48
N GLU A 194 14.98 3.64 13.37
CA GLU A 194 14.70 2.85 12.16
C GLU A 194 13.71 3.54 11.22
N GLY A 195 13.29 4.78 11.53
CA GLY A 195 12.27 5.50 10.78
C GLY A 195 10.85 5.11 11.17
N VAL A 196 9.89 5.42 10.30
CA VAL A 196 8.46 5.21 10.53
C VAL A 196 7.97 4.04 9.67
N PRO A 197 7.26 3.03 10.23
CA PRO A 197 6.69 1.96 9.41
C PRO A 197 5.61 2.53 8.49
N ASP A 198 5.66 2.12 7.23
CA ASP A 198 4.82 2.64 6.16
C ASP A 198 4.12 1.48 5.43
N GLY A 199 4.20 1.37 4.13
CA GLY A 199 3.61 0.28 3.36
C GLY A 199 4.08 -1.12 3.79
N LEU A 200 3.23 -2.12 3.61
CA LEU A 200 3.45 -3.50 4.04
C LEU A 200 3.00 -4.50 2.97
N ALA A 201 3.81 -5.53 2.74
CA ALA A 201 3.40 -6.71 2.00
C ALA A 201 3.62 -7.98 2.81
N VAL A 202 2.73 -8.97 2.62
CA VAL A 202 2.85 -10.32 3.19
C VAL A 202 3.14 -11.30 2.06
N ASP A 203 4.20 -12.07 2.17
CA ASP A 203 4.56 -13.06 1.18
C ASP A 203 3.85 -14.42 1.39
N THR A 204 4.06 -15.35 0.46
CA THR A 204 3.41 -16.69 0.54
C THR A 204 3.92 -17.56 1.67
N ALA A 205 5.07 -17.23 2.24
CA ALA A 205 5.60 -17.89 3.45
C ALA A 205 5.00 -17.31 4.74
N GLY A 206 4.25 -16.20 4.65
CA GLY A 206 3.64 -15.51 5.78
C GLY A 206 4.57 -14.52 6.46
N THR A 207 5.70 -14.19 5.84
CA THR A 207 6.61 -13.19 6.37
C THR A 207 6.22 -11.79 5.90
N LEU A 208 6.61 -10.77 6.68
CA LEU A 208 6.19 -9.39 6.53
C LEU A 208 7.34 -8.56 5.95
N TRP A 209 7.08 -7.82 4.90
CA TRP A 209 7.99 -6.85 4.29
C TRP A 209 7.44 -5.46 4.54
N SER A 210 8.09 -4.69 5.41
CA SER A 210 7.64 -3.37 5.86
C SER A 210 8.59 -2.28 5.40
N ALA A 211 8.06 -1.32 4.67
CA ALA A 211 8.76 -0.13 4.25
C ALA A 211 9.01 0.82 5.44
N ARG A 212 10.07 1.64 5.34
CA ARG A 212 10.43 2.60 6.38
C ARG A 212 10.59 4.00 5.80
N TRP A 213 9.60 4.83 6.04
CA TRP A 213 9.74 6.26 5.83
C TRP A 213 10.85 6.81 6.74
N ASP A 214 11.82 7.52 6.18
CA ASP A 214 13.06 7.99 6.83
C ASP A 214 14.02 6.91 7.35
N GLY A 215 13.73 5.61 7.09
CA GLY A 215 14.61 4.50 7.50
C GLY A 215 15.48 3.95 6.38
N GLY A 216 15.26 4.34 5.11
CA GLY A 216 16.10 3.97 3.97
C GLY A 216 16.14 2.49 3.64
N ALA A 217 15.18 1.70 4.07
CA ALA A 217 15.18 0.25 3.89
C ALA A 217 13.77 -0.37 3.88
N LEU A 218 13.68 -1.59 3.34
CA LEU A 218 12.63 -2.55 3.69
C LEU A 218 13.11 -3.40 4.86
N PHE A 219 12.26 -3.61 5.85
CA PHE A 219 12.50 -4.51 6.97
C PHE A 219 11.68 -5.79 6.80
N HIS A 220 12.31 -6.93 7.05
CA HIS A 220 11.73 -8.25 6.88
C HIS A 220 11.53 -8.90 8.25
N TYR A 221 10.29 -9.30 8.55
CA TYR A 221 9.90 -9.94 9.81
C TYR A 221 9.24 -11.28 9.57
N ASP A 222 9.33 -12.17 10.54
CA ASP A 222 8.46 -13.34 10.56
C ASP A 222 7.01 -12.97 10.98
N ALA A 223 6.12 -13.95 10.97
CA ALA A 223 4.71 -13.76 11.31
C ALA A 223 4.46 -13.34 12.78
N ASP A 224 5.43 -13.55 13.66
CA ASP A 224 5.38 -13.19 15.08
C ASP A 224 6.12 -11.86 15.37
N GLY A 225 6.66 -11.20 14.34
CA GLY A 225 7.31 -9.90 14.44
C GLY A 225 8.80 -9.96 14.77
N ALA A 226 9.44 -11.14 14.73
CA ALA A 226 10.90 -11.21 14.88
C ALA A 226 11.59 -10.73 13.60
N LEU A 227 12.58 -9.83 13.75
CA LEU A 227 13.34 -9.28 12.64
C LEU A 227 14.22 -10.35 11.99
N LEU A 228 14.04 -10.57 10.69
CA LEU A 228 14.82 -11.50 9.87
C LEU A 228 15.95 -10.81 9.10
N GLY A 229 15.80 -9.52 8.78
CA GLY A 229 16.78 -8.73 8.07
C GLY A 229 16.23 -7.46 7.49
N SER A 230 17.05 -6.77 6.67
CA SER A 230 16.62 -5.57 5.94
C SER A 230 17.31 -5.46 4.58
N VAL A 231 16.70 -4.73 3.66
CA VAL A 231 17.24 -4.42 2.33
C VAL A 231 17.32 -2.92 2.17
N PRO A 232 18.52 -2.33 2.06
CA PRO A 232 18.69 -0.90 1.96
C PRO A 232 18.31 -0.37 0.56
N PHE A 233 17.84 0.87 0.53
CA PHE A 233 17.54 1.64 -0.67
C PHE A 233 18.36 2.94 -0.70
N PRO A 234 18.57 3.55 -1.89
CA PRO A 234 19.44 4.71 -2.01
C PRO A 234 18.84 6.02 -1.45
N ALA A 235 17.52 6.10 -1.30
CA ALA A 235 16.84 7.23 -0.69
C ALA A 235 16.20 6.85 0.64
N ARG A 236 16.00 7.85 1.51
CA ARG A 236 15.57 7.65 2.90
C ARG A 236 14.13 7.23 3.06
N LYS A 237 13.22 7.76 2.22
CA LYS A 237 11.78 7.56 2.35
C LYS A 237 11.32 6.36 1.53
N VAL A 238 11.57 5.15 2.03
CA VAL A 238 11.03 3.94 1.44
C VAL A 238 9.57 3.85 1.88
N ALA A 239 8.65 4.04 0.93
CA ALA A 239 7.25 4.28 1.22
C ALA A 239 6.41 3.00 1.19
N SER A 240 6.43 2.25 0.09
CA SER A 240 5.58 1.07 -0.02
C SER A 240 6.20 -0.05 -0.85
N ILE A 241 5.60 -1.24 -0.80
CA ILE A 241 6.04 -2.44 -1.49
C ILE A 241 4.86 -3.27 -1.98
N THR A 242 5.00 -3.84 -3.19
CA THR A 242 4.16 -4.94 -3.67
C THR A 242 5.00 -5.98 -4.38
N PHE A 243 4.49 -7.22 -4.46
CA PHE A 243 5.05 -8.25 -5.31
C PHE A 243 4.31 -8.32 -6.64
N GLY A 244 5.05 -8.53 -7.72
CA GLY A 244 4.49 -8.62 -9.06
C GLY A 244 5.39 -9.43 -10.00
N GLY A 245 5.16 -9.26 -11.30
CA GLY A 245 5.73 -10.10 -12.33
C GLY A 245 4.98 -11.43 -12.49
N PRO A 246 5.26 -12.17 -13.57
CA PRO A 246 4.51 -13.40 -13.88
C PRO A 246 4.61 -14.50 -12.81
N ASP A 247 5.64 -14.44 -11.96
CA ASP A 247 5.89 -15.39 -10.88
C ASP A 247 5.73 -14.75 -9.49
N HIS A 248 5.29 -13.49 -9.39
CA HIS A 248 5.18 -12.70 -8.15
C HIS A 248 6.47 -12.67 -7.31
N ARG A 249 7.64 -12.68 -7.96
CA ARG A 249 8.95 -12.65 -7.30
C ARG A 249 9.69 -11.33 -7.47
N ASP A 250 9.19 -10.45 -8.30
CA ASP A 250 9.67 -9.08 -8.41
C ASP A 250 8.98 -8.23 -7.33
N ALA A 251 9.74 -7.71 -6.39
CA ALA A 251 9.24 -6.72 -5.44
C ALA A 251 9.40 -5.33 -6.08
N TYR A 252 8.30 -4.60 -6.19
CA TYR A 252 8.27 -3.21 -6.63
C TYR A 252 8.12 -2.33 -5.40
N VAL A 253 9.02 -1.35 -5.28
CA VAL A 253 9.16 -0.51 -4.09
C VAL A 253 9.13 0.95 -4.50
N THR A 254 8.27 1.73 -3.86
CA THR A 254 8.15 3.17 -4.08
C THR A 254 8.97 3.93 -3.05
N LEU A 255 9.64 4.98 -3.50
CA LEU A 255 10.40 5.88 -2.65
C LEU A 255 9.83 7.29 -2.77
N ALA A 256 9.37 7.88 -1.67
CA ALA A 256 8.85 9.25 -1.69
C ALA A 256 9.98 10.28 -1.83
N GLY A 257 9.67 11.38 -2.50
CA GLY A 257 10.57 12.51 -2.70
C GLY A 257 10.57 13.49 -1.53
N GLY A 258 9.45 13.56 -0.80
CA GLY A 258 9.28 14.55 0.26
C GLY A 258 9.32 16.00 -0.25
N LEU A 259 9.33 16.94 0.69
CA LEU A 259 9.33 18.39 0.39
C LEU A 259 10.67 18.91 -0.16
N ASP A 260 11.78 18.25 0.17
CA ASP A 260 13.14 18.58 -0.30
C ASP A 260 13.80 17.30 -0.85
N LYS A 261 13.41 16.94 -2.04
CA LYS A 261 13.89 15.75 -2.75
C LYS A 261 15.41 15.63 -2.78
N ALA A 262 16.14 16.75 -2.90
CA ALA A 262 17.58 16.73 -2.99
C ALA A 262 18.26 16.24 -1.71
N SER A 263 17.62 16.43 -0.55
CA SER A 263 18.12 15.96 0.75
C SER A 263 17.77 14.52 1.07
N GLU A 264 16.82 13.90 0.32
CA GLU A 264 16.33 12.57 0.62
C GLU A 264 17.18 11.43 0.01
N GLY A 265 18.07 11.77 -0.91
CA GLY A 265 19.00 10.83 -1.52
C GLY A 265 18.68 10.50 -2.98
N PRO A 266 19.57 9.74 -3.65
CA PRO A 266 19.40 9.38 -5.06
C PRO A 266 18.12 8.57 -5.30
N GLY A 267 17.33 8.97 -6.32
CA GLY A 267 16.09 8.29 -6.68
C GLY A 267 14.95 8.49 -5.69
N ALA A 268 14.99 9.54 -4.85
CA ALA A 268 13.83 9.99 -4.09
C ALA A 268 12.69 10.39 -5.05
N GLY A 269 11.48 9.90 -4.81
CA GLY A 269 10.33 10.06 -5.70
C GLY A 269 10.27 9.07 -6.86
N ALA A 270 10.99 7.95 -6.78
CA ALA A 270 11.12 6.96 -7.85
C ALA A 270 10.50 5.60 -7.50
N LEU A 271 10.33 4.78 -8.53
CA LEU A 271 9.95 3.38 -8.45
C LEU A 271 11.18 2.49 -8.65
N TYR A 272 11.37 1.51 -7.79
CA TYR A 272 12.41 0.50 -7.87
C TYR A 272 11.84 -0.91 -8.00
N ARG A 273 12.66 -1.83 -8.53
CA ARG A 273 12.42 -3.27 -8.53
C ARG A 273 13.58 -3.98 -7.86
N VAL A 274 13.28 -5.04 -7.10
CA VAL A 274 14.31 -5.92 -6.49
C VAL A 274 13.76 -7.34 -6.36
N ARG A 275 14.63 -8.36 -6.51
CA ARG A 275 14.27 -9.76 -6.22
C ARG A 275 14.73 -10.12 -4.81
N LEU A 276 13.77 -10.35 -3.92
CA LEU A 276 14.01 -10.57 -2.49
C LEU A 276 14.19 -12.06 -2.11
N GLY A 277 14.09 -12.98 -3.07
CA GLY A 277 14.04 -14.43 -2.79
C GLY A 277 12.69 -14.90 -2.23
N ALA A 278 11.76 -13.97 -1.99
CA ALA A 278 10.39 -14.21 -1.57
C ALA A 278 9.43 -14.30 -2.76
N GLN A 279 8.22 -14.78 -2.51
CA GLN A 279 7.15 -14.81 -3.50
C GLN A 279 5.88 -14.23 -2.88
N GLY A 280 5.32 -13.20 -3.52
CA GLY A 280 4.01 -12.68 -3.18
C GLY A 280 2.87 -13.48 -3.78
N ARG A 281 1.69 -12.93 -3.72
CA ARG A 281 0.47 -13.45 -4.37
C ARG A 281 -0.22 -12.32 -5.12
N ALA A 282 -1.10 -12.67 -6.06
CA ALA A 282 -1.97 -11.73 -6.74
C ALA A 282 -2.81 -10.96 -5.71
N ALA A 283 -3.00 -9.66 -5.94
CA ALA A 283 -3.90 -8.85 -5.14
C ALA A 283 -5.34 -9.37 -5.27
N PHE A 284 -6.08 -9.33 -4.18
CA PHE A 284 -7.52 -9.59 -4.23
C PHE A 284 -8.24 -8.48 -5.01
N ARG A 285 -9.34 -8.85 -5.64
CA ARG A 285 -10.15 -7.93 -6.43
C ARG A 285 -11.28 -7.36 -5.58
N SER A 286 -11.45 -6.03 -5.63
CA SER A 286 -12.64 -5.40 -5.07
C SER A 286 -13.90 -5.70 -5.91
N ARG A 287 -15.07 -5.48 -5.30
CA ARG A 287 -16.39 -5.62 -5.96
C ARG A 287 -17.29 -4.47 -5.52
N LEU A 288 -16.82 -3.24 -5.71
CA LEU A 288 -17.53 -2.04 -5.26
C LEU A 288 -18.23 -1.29 -6.40
N GLY A 289 -17.88 -1.58 -7.64
CA GLY A 289 -18.38 -0.88 -8.82
C GLY A 289 -19.51 -1.59 -9.56
N GLY A 290 -20.10 -2.63 -8.96
CA GLY A 290 -21.18 -3.44 -9.57
C GLY A 290 -22.56 -2.83 -9.47
#